data_c686d5d7384a8992ff923b11b4a54bda
#
_entry.id   c686d5d7384a8992ff923b11b4a54bda
#
_cell.length_a   1.000
_cell.length_b   1.000
_cell.length_c   1.000
_cell.angle_alpha   90.00
_cell.angle_beta   90.00
_cell.angle_gamma   90.00
#
_symmetry.space_group_name_H-M   'P 1'
#
loop_
_entity.id
_entity.type
_entity.pdbx_description
1 polymer ?
#
loop_
_entity_poly.entity_id
_entity_poly.type
_entity_poly.pdbx_seq_one_letter_code
_entity_poly.pdbx_strand_id
1 'polypeptide(L)'
;MKIGILDCIVRWNSFLQKPFMTGRERRIYERVLLGLQGRQPLDIFEYGSGFSTLYFARFLRSRNVRFHVHSVEHNKAWHLDIKRRIGQAGLGQEVTVHLSEFSPGCAPPKTPAELNYVNMPRALGRTFDLIVVDGRFRRCCLEAAMSCLKPQGIVFLHDAERTFYHGPLGRFKHSAFIDGGHYYPFEPRQHKVWLGSLDNGHLHHYTG
;
A
#
# COMPACT_ATOMS: atom_id res chain seq x y z
N MET A 1 -32.08 -2.17 9.55
CA MET A 1 -30.60 -2.21 9.64
C MET A 1 -30.10 -1.00 8.86
N LYS A 2 -29.60 0.05 9.54
CA LYS A 2 -29.07 1.25 8.87
C LYS A 2 -27.70 0.89 8.26
N ILE A 3 -27.64 0.80 6.97
CA ILE A 3 -26.37 0.68 6.25
C ILE A 3 -25.58 1.97 6.51
N GLY A 4 -24.43 1.87 7.14
CA GLY A 4 -23.59 3.03 7.44
C GLY A 4 -23.08 3.70 6.16
N ILE A 5 -22.86 5.01 6.20
CA ILE A 5 -22.33 5.78 5.06
C ILE A 5 -21.01 5.19 4.56
N LEU A 6 -20.15 4.72 5.48
CA LEU A 6 -18.91 4.00 5.15
C LEU A 6 -19.15 2.73 4.33
N ASP A 7 -20.20 1.96 4.65
CA ASP A 7 -20.57 0.76 3.88
C ASP A 7 -21.01 1.11 2.46
N CYS A 8 -21.70 2.24 2.29
CA CYS A 8 -22.07 2.74 0.96
C CYS A 8 -20.86 3.15 0.14
N ILE A 9 -19.89 3.84 0.74
CA ILE A 9 -18.64 4.26 0.08
C ILE A 9 -17.81 3.03 -0.32
N VAL A 10 -17.67 2.05 0.59
CA VAL A 10 -16.96 0.80 0.30
C VAL A 10 -17.62 0.05 -0.85
N ARG A 11 -18.94 -0.08 -0.85
CA ARG A 11 -19.70 -0.72 -1.95
C ARG A 11 -19.58 0.03 -3.27
N TRP A 12 -19.65 1.36 -3.25
CA TRP A 12 -19.49 2.20 -4.44
C TRP A 12 -18.09 2.11 -5.03
N ASN A 13 -17.05 2.21 -4.21
CA ASN A 13 -15.67 2.02 -4.66
C ASN A 13 -15.41 0.60 -5.17
N SER A 14 -16.02 -0.42 -4.54
CA SER A 14 -15.97 -1.80 -5.00
C SER A 14 -16.63 -1.97 -6.37
N PHE A 15 -17.77 -1.34 -6.60
CA PHE A 15 -18.45 -1.33 -7.91
C PHE A 15 -17.59 -0.67 -8.98
N LEU A 16 -16.99 0.48 -8.67
CA LEU A 16 -16.12 1.23 -9.60
C LEU A 16 -14.68 0.67 -9.67
N GLN A 17 -14.33 -0.33 -8.86
CA GLN A 17 -12.96 -0.87 -8.72
C GLN A 17 -11.92 0.23 -8.43
N LYS A 18 -12.32 1.26 -7.67
CA LYS A 18 -11.44 2.36 -7.26
C LYS A 18 -10.78 2.04 -5.92
N PRO A 19 -9.51 2.47 -5.72
CA PRO A 19 -8.85 2.37 -4.41
C PRO A 19 -9.67 3.08 -3.33
N PHE A 20 -9.63 2.54 -2.12
CA PHE A 20 -10.21 3.20 -0.95
C PHE A 20 -9.24 4.28 -0.45
N MET A 21 -9.11 5.33 -1.25
CA MET A 21 -8.24 6.48 -1.05
C MET A 21 -8.96 7.74 -1.52
N THR A 22 -8.65 8.88 -0.91
CA THR A 22 -9.11 10.16 -1.43
C THR A 22 -8.53 10.43 -2.83
N GLY A 23 -9.09 11.36 -3.56
CA GLY A 23 -8.51 11.77 -4.84
C GLY A 23 -7.10 12.38 -4.69
N ARG A 24 -6.81 12.98 -3.52
CA ARG A 24 -5.49 13.58 -3.23
C ARG A 24 -4.46 12.50 -2.89
N GLU A 25 -4.79 11.54 -2.03
CA GLU A 25 -3.92 10.40 -1.72
C GLU A 25 -3.55 9.60 -2.97
N ARG A 26 -4.53 9.37 -3.85
CA ARG A 26 -4.30 8.69 -5.11
C ARG A 26 -3.29 9.45 -5.98
N ARG A 27 -3.42 10.79 -6.11
CA ARG A 27 -2.45 11.60 -6.85
C ARG A 27 -1.05 11.58 -6.23
N ILE A 28 -0.95 11.56 -4.90
CA ILE A 28 0.34 11.41 -4.21
C ILE A 28 0.99 10.08 -4.59
N TYR A 29 0.23 9.00 -4.53
CA TYR A 29 0.73 7.67 -4.91
C TYR A 29 1.17 7.63 -6.39
N GLU A 30 0.36 8.18 -7.31
CA GLU A 30 0.70 8.28 -8.73
C GLU A 30 2.01 9.06 -8.96
N ARG A 31 2.22 10.17 -8.24
CA ARG A 31 3.48 10.95 -8.30
C ARG A 31 4.67 10.13 -7.82
N VAL A 32 4.53 9.37 -6.73
CA VAL A 32 5.59 8.49 -6.24
C VAL A 32 5.96 7.47 -7.32
N LEU A 33 4.98 6.81 -7.92
CA LEU A 33 5.22 5.85 -8.99
C LEU A 33 5.93 6.48 -10.21
N LEU A 34 5.49 7.68 -10.63
CA LEU A 34 6.11 8.41 -11.73
C LEU A 34 7.54 8.85 -11.39
N GLY A 35 7.80 9.28 -10.16
CA GLY A 35 9.14 9.64 -9.73
C GLY A 35 10.12 8.46 -9.70
N LEU A 36 9.60 7.25 -9.57
CA LEU A 36 10.39 6.01 -9.59
C LEU A 36 10.53 5.39 -10.99
N GLN A 37 9.79 5.87 -12.00
CA GLN A 37 9.70 5.23 -13.33
C GLN A 37 11.04 5.06 -14.05
N GLY A 38 12.05 5.84 -13.72
CA GLY A 38 13.41 5.69 -14.27
C GLY A 38 14.14 4.42 -13.83
N ARG A 39 13.62 3.68 -12.84
CA ARG A 39 14.25 2.49 -12.23
C ARG A 39 13.65 1.17 -12.74
N GLN A 40 13.23 1.12 -13.98
CA GLN A 40 12.52 -0.05 -14.52
C GLN A 40 13.39 -1.31 -14.64
N PRO A 41 12.84 -2.50 -14.36
CA PRO A 41 11.48 -2.71 -13.83
C PRO A 41 11.36 -2.24 -12.39
N LEU A 42 10.22 -1.63 -12.04
CA LEU A 42 9.91 -1.27 -10.66
C LEU A 42 9.52 -2.52 -9.86
N ASP A 43 10.18 -2.77 -8.76
CA ASP A 43 9.78 -3.77 -7.79
C ASP A 43 8.96 -3.11 -6.67
N ILE A 44 7.70 -3.50 -6.55
CA ILE A 44 6.73 -2.91 -5.61
C ILE A 44 6.22 -4.00 -4.67
N PHE A 45 6.17 -3.71 -3.38
CA PHE A 45 5.50 -4.56 -2.40
C PHE A 45 4.34 -3.81 -1.73
N GLU A 46 3.21 -4.47 -1.53
CA GLU A 46 2.03 -3.90 -0.88
C GLU A 46 1.54 -4.81 0.24
N TYR A 47 1.44 -4.27 1.45
CA TYR A 47 0.74 -4.90 2.56
C TYR A 47 -0.75 -4.54 2.48
N GLY A 48 -1.61 -5.54 2.29
CA GLY A 48 -3.03 -5.39 2.07
C GLY A 48 -3.36 -5.24 0.58
N SER A 49 -3.70 -6.35 -0.08
CA SER A 49 -4.10 -6.29 -1.49
C SER A 49 -5.52 -5.76 -1.65
N GLY A 50 -5.75 -5.05 -2.75
CA GLY A 50 -7.08 -4.50 -3.00
C GLY A 50 -7.25 -3.84 -4.36
N PHE A 51 -8.22 -2.92 -4.44
CA PHE A 51 -8.40 -2.12 -5.64
C PHE A 51 -7.24 -1.15 -5.90
N SER A 52 -6.44 -0.80 -4.87
CA SER A 52 -5.18 -0.09 -5.02
C SER A 52 -4.20 -0.88 -5.88
N THR A 53 -4.00 -2.16 -5.59
CA THR A 53 -3.15 -3.08 -6.37
C THR A 53 -3.52 -3.07 -7.85
N LEU A 54 -4.83 -3.23 -8.16
CA LEU A 54 -5.34 -3.21 -9.53
C LEU A 54 -5.19 -1.86 -10.20
N TYR A 55 -5.56 -0.79 -9.50
CA TYR A 55 -5.56 0.56 -10.05
C TYR A 55 -4.15 0.99 -10.44
N PHE A 56 -3.19 0.84 -9.53
CA PHE A 56 -1.83 1.29 -9.76
C PHE A 56 -1.06 0.41 -10.74
N ALA A 57 -1.37 -0.90 -10.80
CA ALA A 57 -0.84 -1.76 -11.85
C ALA A 57 -1.34 -1.34 -13.24
N ARG A 58 -2.64 -1.03 -13.38
CA ARG A 58 -3.21 -0.48 -14.63
C ARG A 58 -2.60 0.88 -14.98
N PHE A 59 -2.40 1.74 -13.98
CA PHE A 59 -1.78 3.05 -14.15
C PHE A 59 -0.35 2.93 -14.70
N LEU A 60 0.49 2.07 -14.13
CA LEU A 60 1.85 1.83 -14.60
C LEU A 60 1.86 1.25 -16.02
N ARG A 61 1.01 0.27 -16.30
CA ARG A 61 0.88 -0.33 -17.64
C ARG A 61 0.46 0.71 -18.69
N SER A 62 -0.48 1.60 -18.36
CA SER A 62 -0.92 2.67 -19.28
C SER A 62 0.17 3.70 -19.61
N ARG A 63 1.23 3.74 -18.79
CA ARG A 63 2.42 4.60 -18.96
C ARG A 63 3.61 3.85 -19.56
N ASN A 64 3.42 2.59 -20.00
CA ASN A 64 4.49 1.73 -20.52
C ASN A 64 5.65 1.53 -19.54
N VAL A 65 5.38 1.63 -18.23
CA VAL A 65 6.37 1.33 -17.18
C VAL A 65 6.40 -0.18 -16.96
N ARG A 66 7.58 -0.78 -16.98
CA ARG A 66 7.78 -2.19 -16.58
C ARG A 66 7.80 -2.27 -15.05
N PHE A 67 7.10 -3.23 -14.49
CA PHE A 67 6.98 -3.37 -13.04
C PHE A 67 6.66 -4.80 -12.62
N HIS A 68 6.94 -5.10 -11.35
CA HIS A 68 6.43 -6.27 -10.64
C HIS A 68 5.83 -5.81 -9.32
N VAL A 69 4.59 -6.21 -9.05
CA VAL A 69 3.92 -5.99 -7.76
C VAL A 69 3.79 -7.32 -7.05
N HIS A 70 4.31 -7.40 -5.84
CA HIS A 70 3.96 -8.42 -4.87
C HIS A 70 3.06 -7.79 -3.81
N SER A 71 1.93 -8.41 -3.50
CA SER A 71 1.10 -7.97 -2.38
C SER A 71 0.76 -9.14 -1.47
N VAL A 72 0.48 -8.86 -0.19
CA VAL A 72 0.07 -9.88 0.78
C VAL A 72 -1.30 -9.55 1.35
N GLU A 73 -2.19 -10.55 1.38
CA GLU A 73 -3.55 -10.44 1.90
C GLU A 73 -3.80 -11.48 2.99
N HIS A 74 -4.57 -11.11 4.01
CA HIS A 74 -4.91 -12.01 5.13
C HIS A 74 -6.27 -12.67 4.97
N ASN A 75 -7.21 -12.01 4.29
CA ASN A 75 -8.56 -12.53 4.07
C ASN A 75 -8.59 -13.40 2.81
N LYS A 76 -8.85 -14.69 2.98
CA LYS A 76 -8.86 -15.65 1.87
C LYS A 76 -9.89 -15.33 0.79
N ALA A 77 -11.11 -14.95 1.17
CA ALA A 77 -12.16 -14.63 0.20
C ALA A 77 -11.79 -13.40 -0.62
N TRP A 78 -11.24 -12.37 0.03
CA TRP A 78 -10.76 -11.16 -0.63
C TRP A 78 -9.54 -11.42 -1.52
N HIS A 79 -8.58 -12.23 -1.06
CA HIS A 79 -7.45 -12.69 -1.86
C HIS A 79 -7.90 -13.34 -3.17
N LEU A 80 -8.86 -14.27 -3.10
CA LEU A 80 -9.37 -14.97 -4.28
C LEU A 80 -10.08 -14.00 -5.26
N ASP A 81 -10.86 -13.03 -4.74
CA ASP A 81 -11.53 -12.04 -5.59
C ASP A 81 -10.53 -11.11 -6.29
N ILE A 82 -9.53 -10.60 -5.56
CA ILE A 82 -8.50 -9.75 -6.15
C ILE A 82 -7.67 -10.53 -7.18
N LYS A 83 -7.28 -11.75 -6.88
CA LYS A 83 -6.54 -12.61 -7.81
C LYS A 83 -7.33 -12.86 -9.10
N ARG A 84 -8.64 -13.14 -9.00
CA ARG A 84 -9.54 -13.29 -10.15
C ARG A 84 -9.57 -12.01 -11.00
N ARG A 85 -9.70 -10.83 -10.36
CA ARG A 85 -9.73 -9.52 -11.06
C ARG A 85 -8.40 -9.19 -11.74
N ILE A 86 -7.27 -9.55 -11.13
CA ILE A 86 -5.95 -9.42 -11.73
C ILE A 86 -5.88 -10.25 -13.02
N GLY A 87 -6.35 -11.50 -12.99
CA GLY A 87 -6.43 -12.36 -14.16
C GLY A 87 -7.31 -11.76 -15.27
N GLN A 88 -8.52 -11.28 -14.90
CA GLN A 88 -9.45 -10.62 -15.84
C GLN A 88 -8.87 -9.34 -16.46
N ALA A 89 -8.01 -8.62 -15.73
CA ALA A 89 -7.31 -7.44 -16.25
C ALA A 89 -6.07 -7.78 -17.08
N GLY A 90 -5.72 -9.06 -17.23
CA GLY A 90 -4.53 -9.52 -17.92
C GLY A 90 -3.23 -9.15 -17.20
N LEU A 91 -3.26 -8.88 -15.88
CA LEU A 91 -2.13 -8.40 -15.07
C LEU A 91 -1.35 -9.53 -14.36
N GLY A 92 -1.65 -10.79 -14.66
CA GLY A 92 -1.11 -11.94 -13.94
C GLY A 92 0.41 -12.15 -14.09
N GLN A 93 1.04 -11.54 -15.08
CA GLN A 93 2.50 -11.59 -15.25
C GLN A 93 3.22 -10.56 -14.38
N GLU A 94 2.57 -9.43 -14.09
CA GLU A 94 3.16 -8.31 -13.34
C GLU A 94 2.75 -8.28 -11.88
N VAL A 95 1.63 -8.93 -11.51
CA VAL A 95 1.06 -8.84 -10.15
C VAL A 95 0.91 -10.22 -9.53
N THR A 96 1.55 -10.43 -8.39
CA THR A 96 1.42 -11.64 -7.57
C THR A 96 0.79 -11.28 -6.23
N VAL A 97 -0.31 -11.94 -5.87
CA VAL A 97 -0.95 -11.78 -4.55
C VAL A 97 -0.69 -13.01 -3.70
N HIS A 98 -0.03 -12.82 -2.57
CA HIS A 98 0.25 -13.85 -1.58
C HIS A 98 -0.86 -13.91 -0.54
N LEU A 99 -1.19 -15.12 -0.07
CA LEU A 99 -2.12 -15.32 1.04
C LEU A 99 -1.34 -15.64 2.31
N SER A 100 -1.64 -14.93 3.39
CA SER A 100 -1.26 -15.32 4.74
C SER A 100 -2.50 -15.23 5.61
N GLU A 101 -3.25 -16.33 5.69
CA GLU A 101 -4.60 -16.35 6.25
C GLU A 101 -4.60 -16.29 7.77
N PHE A 102 -5.24 -15.26 8.34
CA PHE A 102 -5.51 -15.12 9.77
C PHE A 102 -6.74 -14.24 10.02
N SER A 103 -7.33 -14.38 11.20
CA SER A 103 -8.38 -13.50 11.67
C SER A 103 -7.75 -12.24 12.28
N PRO A 104 -8.04 -11.03 11.78
CA PRO A 104 -7.39 -9.82 12.26
C PRO A 104 -7.74 -9.52 13.71
N GLY A 105 -6.72 -9.27 14.53
CA GLY A 105 -6.81 -8.79 15.90
C GLY A 105 -6.18 -7.40 16.05
N CYS A 106 -6.30 -6.80 17.25
CA CYS A 106 -5.66 -5.53 17.59
C CYS A 106 -4.27 -5.71 18.23
N ALA A 107 -3.90 -6.94 18.59
CA ALA A 107 -2.62 -7.24 19.22
C ALA A 107 -1.47 -7.29 18.19
N PRO A 108 -0.21 -7.14 18.62
CA PRO A 108 0.94 -7.44 17.77
C PRO A 108 0.89 -8.87 17.21
N PRO A 109 1.51 -9.11 16.04
CA PRO A 109 1.50 -10.42 15.40
C PRO A 109 2.16 -11.48 16.29
N LYS A 110 1.52 -12.65 16.45
CA LYS A 110 1.97 -13.73 17.33
C LYS A 110 1.93 -15.09 16.63
N THR A 111 0.93 -15.33 15.79
CA THR A 111 0.79 -16.61 15.10
C THR A 111 1.77 -16.72 13.92
N PRO A 112 2.14 -17.94 13.49
CA PRO A 112 2.98 -18.13 12.31
C PRO A 112 2.44 -17.41 11.06
N ALA A 113 1.13 -17.40 10.85
CA ALA A 113 0.51 -16.70 9.71
C ALA A 113 0.63 -15.18 9.82
N GLU A 114 0.40 -14.60 11.01
CA GLU A 114 0.56 -13.16 11.23
C GLU A 114 2.03 -12.72 11.06
N LEU A 115 2.97 -13.50 11.57
CA LEU A 115 4.41 -13.26 11.40
C LEU A 115 4.82 -13.42 9.93
N ASN A 116 4.28 -14.41 9.22
CA ASN A 116 4.50 -14.59 7.78
C ASN A 116 3.98 -13.39 6.99
N TYR A 117 2.80 -12.85 7.34
CA TYR A 117 2.26 -11.63 6.71
C TYR A 117 3.25 -10.45 6.82
N VAL A 118 3.73 -10.18 8.04
CA VAL A 118 4.66 -9.07 8.30
C VAL A 118 6.01 -9.29 7.62
N ASN A 119 6.51 -10.53 7.61
CA ASN A 119 7.82 -10.85 7.05
C ASN A 119 7.79 -11.28 5.57
N MET A 120 6.64 -11.22 4.90
CA MET A 120 6.51 -11.62 3.50
C MET A 120 7.55 -10.99 2.57
N PRO A 121 7.84 -9.67 2.60
CA PRO A 121 8.85 -9.11 1.70
C PRO A 121 10.25 -9.67 1.97
N ARG A 122 10.59 -10.00 3.22
CA ARG A 122 11.86 -10.67 3.55
C ARG A 122 11.89 -12.10 3.02
N ALA A 123 10.79 -12.84 3.16
CA ALA A 123 10.67 -14.23 2.70
C ALA A 123 10.81 -14.34 1.17
N LEU A 124 10.46 -13.29 0.43
CA LEU A 124 10.67 -13.23 -1.02
C LEU A 124 12.16 -13.07 -1.41
N GLY A 125 13.05 -12.75 -0.47
CA GLY A 125 14.47 -12.58 -0.73
C GLY A 125 14.79 -11.43 -1.69
N ARG A 126 13.92 -10.40 -1.74
CA ARG A 126 14.01 -9.27 -2.69
C ARG A 126 14.00 -7.93 -1.96
N THR A 127 14.50 -6.92 -2.65
CA THR A 127 14.37 -5.52 -2.23
C THR A 127 13.45 -4.77 -3.19
N PHE A 128 12.80 -3.71 -2.70
CA PHE A 128 11.73 -3.02 -3.39
C PHE A 128 12.03 -1.52 -3.57
N ASP A 129 11.61 -0.97 -4.71
CA ASP A 129 11.64 0.47 -4.98
C ASP A 129 10.56 1.20 -4.20
N LEU A 130 9.40 0.54 -4.00
CA LEU A 130 8.28 1.06 -3.24
C LEU A 130 7.70 -0.04 -2.35
N ILE A 131 7.50 0.27 -1.07
CA ILE A 131 6.74 -0.59 -0.15
C ILE A 131 5.53 0.21 0.35
N VAL A 132 4.34 -0.31 0.07
CA VAL A 132 3.07 0.29 0.49
C VAL A 132 2.57 -0.41 1.73
N VAL A 133 2.22 0.35 2.76
CA VAL A 133 1.72 -0.15 4.03
C VAL A 133 0.28 0.34 4.22
N ASP A 134 -0.67 -0.51 3.78
CA ASP A 134 -2.11 -0.22 3.84
C ASP A 134 -2.93 -1.41 4.40
N GLY A 135 -2.27 -2.41 4.94
CA GLY A 135 -2.92 -3.61 5.46
C GLY A 135 -2.99 -3.67 6.98
N ARG A 136 -2.76 -4.86 7.53
CA ARG A 136 -2.74 -5.14 8.97
C ARG A 136 -1.34 -4.97 9.54
N PHE A 137 -1.25 -4.84 10.86
CA PHE A 137 0.03 -4.73 11.60
C PHE A 137 0.96 -3.64 11.06
N ARG A 138 0.43 -2.51 10.58
CA ARG A 138 1.19 -1.47 9.85
C ARG A 138 2.48 -1.06 10.56
N ARG A 139 2.46 -0.95 11.89
CA ARG A 139 3.65 -0.65 12.69
C ARG A 139 4.77 -1.68 12.48
N CYS A 140 4.44 -2.98 12.60
CA CYS A 140 5.40 -4.06 12.39
C CYS A 140 5.82 -4.17 10.91
N CYS A 141 4.88 -3.90 9.98
CA CYS A 141 5.18 -3.85 8.55
C CYS A 141 6.17 -2.73 8.20
N LEU A 142 6.05 -1.55 8.83
CA LEU A 142 7.02 -0.46 8.68
C LEU A 142 8.43 -0.87 9.15
N GLU A 143 8.53 -1.60 10.27
CA GLU A 143 9.81 -2.12 10.77
C GLU A 143 10.40 -3.17 9.81
N ALA A 144 9.56 -4.06 9.28
CA ALA A 144 10.01 -5.05 8.31
C ALA A 144 10.44 -4.41 6.98
N ALA A 145 9.75 -3.37 6.54
CA ALA A 145 10.02 -2.65 5.30
C ALA A 145 11.45 -2.10 5.23
N MET A 146 12.01 -1.61 6.34
CA MET A 146 13.34 -1.02 6.37
C MET A 146 14.43 -1.95 5.80
N SER A 147 14.35 -3.25 6.09
CA SER A 147 15.36 -4.22 5.62
C SER A 147 15.13 -4.71 4.19
N CYS A 148 14.01 -4.35 3.58
CA CYS A 148 13.60 -4.79 2.25
C CYS A 148 13.52 -3.63 1.25
N LEU A 149 13.88 -2.41 1.66
CA LEU A 149 13.88 -1.25 0.81
C LEU A 149 15.19 -1.15 0.03
N LYS A 150 15.12 -0.90 -1.28
CA LYS A 150 16.30 -0.56 -2.08
C LYS A 150 16.92 0.76 -1.61
N PRO A 151 18.19 1.03 -1.87
CA PRO A 151 18.73 2.38 -1.72
C PRO A 151 17.83 3.39 -2.44
N GLN A 152 17.49 4.49 -1.77
CA GLN A 152 16.56 5.51 -2.26
C GLN A 152 15.12 5.00 -2.51
N GLY A 153 14.77 3.79 -2.12
CA GLY A 153 13.40 3.29 -2.14
C GLY A 153 12.49 4.09 -1.20
N ILE A 154 11.19 3.98 -1.40
CA ILE A 154 10.19 4.74 -0.65
C ILE A 154 9.24 3.78 0.06
N VAL A 155 8.93 4.08 1.31
CA VAL A 155 7.78 3.50 2.02
C VAL A 155 6.63 4.50 1.97
N PHE A 156 5.46 4.04 1.56
CA PHE A 156 4.21 4.78 1.54
C PHE A 156 3.29 4.22 2.62
N LEU A 157 2.98 5.01 3.65
CA LEU A 157 2.02 4.65 4.69
C LEU A 157 0.69 5.37 4.44
N HIS A 158 -0.38 4.59 4.26
CA HIS A 158 -1.76 5.07 4.17
C HIS A 158 -2.36 5.25 5.57
N ASP A 159 -3.37 6.15 5.74
CA ASP A 159 -3.98 6.53 7.03
C ASP A 159 -2.94 7.00 8.06
N ALA A 160 -1.95 7.74 7.65
CA ALA A 160 -0.84 8.15 8.51
C ALA A 160 -1.23 9.21 9.58
N GLU A 161 -2.47 9.69 9.59
CA GLU A 161 -3.00 10.52 10.69
C GLU A 161 -3.18 9.71 11.98
N ARG A 162 -3.19 8.38 11.91
CA ARG A 162 -3.33 7.50 13.07
C ARG A 162 -2.00 7.38 13.81
N THR A 163 -1.86 8.14 14.90
CA THR A 163 -0.61 8.21 15.70
C THR A 163 -0.13 6.86 16.21
N PHE A 164 -1.01 5.89 16.32
CA PHE A 164 -0.69 4.51 16.71
C PHE A 164 0.37 3.88 15.78
N TYR A 165 0.49 4.33 14.53
CA TYR A 165 1.49 3.81 13.58
C TYR A 165 2.85 4.48 13.69
N HIS A 166 2.99 5.60 14.43
CA HIS A 166 4.14 6.49 14.36
C HIS A 166 5.43 5.93 14.98
N GLY A 167 5.35 4.90 15.85
CA GLY A 167 6.53 4.39 16.57
C GLY A 167 7.78 4.17 15.72
N PRO A 168 7.71 3.51 14.55
CA PRO A 168 8.89 3.27 13.71
C PRO A 168 9.29 4.44 12.81
N LEU A 169 8.46 5.48 12.63
CA LEU A 169 8.67 6.51 11.60
C LEU A 169 9.98 7.28 11.78
N GLY A 170 10.38 7.56 13.02
CA GLY A 170 11.63 8.26 13.33
C GLY A 170 12.91 7.49 12.99
N ARG A 171 12.79 6.23 12.59
CA ARG A 171 13.93 5.40 12.15
C ARG A 171 14.28 5.58 10.67
N PHE A 172 13.41 6.24 9.90
CA PHE A 172 13.69 6.61 8.52
C PHE A 172 14.42 7.95 8.49
N LYS A 173 15.55 7.99 7.79
CA LYS A 173 16.41 9.18 7.72
C LYS A 173 15.72 10.37 7.08
N HIS A 174 14.88 10.12 6.08
CA HIS A 174 14.09 11.12 5.37
C HIS A 174 12.62 10.74 5.43
N SER A 175 11.77 11.70 5.78
CA SER A 175 10.32 11.45 5.82
C SER A 175 9.51 12.73 5.66
N ALA A 176 8.28 12.57 5.18
CA ALA A 176 7.32 13.66 5.04
C ALA A 176 5.89 13.18 5.32
N PHE A 177 5.14 13.96 6.11
CA PHE A 177 3.69 13.84 6.18
C PHE A 177 3.07 14.74 5.11
N ILE A 178 2.13 14.19 4.35
CA ILE A 178 1.46 14.88 3.27
C ILE A 178 -0.04 14.86 3.54
N ASP A 179 -0.68 16.00 3.35
CA ASP A 179 -2.13 16.11 3.45
C ASP A 179 -2.81 15.27 2.35
N GLY A 180 -3.54 14.24 2.77
CA GLY A 180 -4.29 13.33 1.90
C GLY A 180 -5.69 13.87 1.53
N GLY A 181 -6.13 14.99 2.13
CA GLY A 181 -7.46 15.53 1.91
C GLY A 181 -8.54 14.84 2.74
N HIS A 182 -9.79 14.99 2.31
CA HIS A 182 -10.97 14.46 2.99
C HIS A 182 -11.82 13.59 2.06
N TYR A 183 -12.53 12.61 2.61
CA TYR A 183 -13.66 11.96 1.94
C TYR A 183 -14.91 12.85 2.06
N TYR A 184 -14.92 13.96 1.35
CA TYR A 184 -16.05 14.87 1.36
C TYR A 184 -17.26 14.29 0.61
N PRO A 185 -18.51 14.45 1.11
CA PRO A 185 -18.92 15.12 2.35
C PRO A 185 -19.03 14.19 3.57
N PHE A 186 -18.54 12.96 3.48
CA PHE A 186 -18.95 11.85 4.34
C PHE A 186 -18.06 11.62 5.58
N GLU A 187 -16.82 12.10 5.55
CA GLU A 187 -15.92 11.94 6.70
C GLU A 187 -15.17 13.25 6.98
N PRO A 188 -15.34 13.84 8.18
CA PRO A 188 -14.67 15.09 8.54
C PRO A 188 -13.18 14.92 8.84
N ARG A 189 -12.69 13.68 8.98
CA ARG A 189 -11.30 13.40 9.30
C ARG A 189 -10.40 13.78 8.12
N GLN A 190 -9.34 14.53 8.44
CA GLN A 190 -8.27 14.81 7.49
C GLN A 190 -7.38 13.56 7.36
N HIS A 191 -7.32 13.00 6.18
CA HIS A 191 -6.43 11.90 5.88
C HIS A 191 -5.01 12.40 5.66
N LYS A 192 -4.03 11.58 6.01
CA LYS A 192 -2.62 11.85 5.76
C LYS A 192 -1.95 10.63 5.16
N VAL A 193 -1.04 10.91 4.26
CA VAL A 193 -0.04 9.95 3.78
C VAL A 193 1.29 10.29 4.44
N TRP A 194 2.06 9.28 4.77
CA TRP A 194 3.45 9.47 5.16
C TRP A 194 4.36 8.73 4.18
N LEU A 195 5.40 9.43 3.74
CA LEU A 195 6.48 8.87 2.94
C LEU A 195 7.74 8.80 3.79
N GLY A 196 8.47 7.69 3.68
CA GLY A 196 9.75 7.51 4.33
C GLY A 196 10.78 6.85 3.43
N SER A 197 12.04 7.20 3.60
CA SER A 197 13.17 6.60 2.92
C SER A 197 14.38 6.54 3.83
N LEU A 198 15.26 5.57 3.58
CA LEU A 198 16.51 5.45 4.29
C LEU A 198 17.61 6.36 3.69
N ASP A 199 17.56 6.64 2.39
CA ASP A 199 18.62 7.34 1.68
C ASP A 199 18.13 8.39 0.65
N ASN A 200 16.83 8.44 0.35
CA ASN A 200 16.28 9.41 -0.62
C ASN A 200 15.86 10.70 0.08
N GLY A 201 16.68 11.75 -0.03
CA GLY A 201 16.37 13.09 0.49
C GLY A 201 15.37 13.90 -0.33
N HIS A 202 14.92 13.39 -1.48
CA HIS A 202 14.04 14.14 -2.41
C HIS A 202 12.55 13.87 -2.22
N LEU A 203 12.12 13.43 -1.04
CA LEU A 203 10.70 13.15 -0.76
C LEU A 203 9.79 14.38 -0.91
N HIS A 204 10.34 15.58 -0.77
CA HIS A 204 9.60 16.83 -0.94
C HIS A 204 9.05 17.03 -2.38
N HIS A 205 9.63 16.38 -3.40
CA HIS A 205 9.09 16.42 -4.77
C HIS A 205 7.70 15.80 -4.89
N TYR A 206 7.30 14.97 -3.91
CA TYR A 206 5.99 14.32 -3.90
C TYR A 206 4.94 15.05 -3.07
N THR A 207 5.33 16.13 -2.37
CA THR A 207 4.46 16.84 -1.42
C THR A 207 3.65 17.98 -2.03
N GLY A 208 3.98 18.40 -3.25
CA GLY A 208 3.38 19.53 -3.96
C GLY A 208 2.03 19.26 -4.64
#